data_55f31a0e56b11af32bdf4bb95b9a109d
#
_entry.id   55f31a0e56b11af32bdf4bb95b9a109d
#
_cell.length_a   1.000
_cell.length_b   1.000
_cell.length_c   1.000
_cell.angle_alpha   90.00
_cell.angle_beta   90.00
_cell.angle_gamma   90.00
#
_symmetry.space_group_name_H-M   'P 1'
#
loop_
_entity.id
_entity.type
_entity.pdbx_description
1 polymer ?
#
loop_
_entity_poly.entity_id
_entity_poly.type
_entity_poly.pdbx_seq_one_letter_code
_entity_poly.pdbx_strand_id
1 'polypeptide(L)'
;MKKAMKKLMAALLAVAMVCAMAIPAFAAGGAPRTGSITINGAIDNQTYKIYRILDLEANENFTAYKYTINKGWENFVNAHPDVFTVKNGIVTSTAISNTPIVQDLANAAGKYAEDNNLTADGTASSTSKTVSNLTLGYYLVVSTPALSANSLCSLGTTNPDVTINEKNGNPTITKQVEHAAGSPASANDATVGDTVKFYVTINAIDGKPENYVMHDKMDEGLSFNASSVTVKRGETILEKGTDYELITSPADHDTFDIKFEKNVVKTNDVFTVTYTATLNEKAVVGTPGNKNETVLTYGDNGRVTAETKTYTWSFNIFKYFMDGNKKEKGLEGAQFILYREASTGSATEYEYAVMDTTGKIKSWSSDESDATVLTSPASGNLTMSGLANGTYYLKEKEAPQGYNPLENPIEIRITAESWTTSGTPSAKIEYKTSTAEGLEETEDGTVKVENKSGTVLPGTGGIGTTIFYVVGSGLMVAAIVLLVTKKRMENK
;
A
#
# COMPACT_ATOMS: atom_id res chain seq x y z
N MET A 1 -17.98 1.25 -9.91
CA MET A 1 -16.62 1.79 -10.03
C MET A 1 -15.59 0.76 -10.50
N LYS A 2 -15.55 -0.51 -10.02
CA LYS A 2 -14.64 -1.58 -10.54
C LYS A 2 -14.65 -1.79 -12.06
N LYS A 3 -15.78 -1.53 -12.76
CA LYS A 3 -15.87 -1.62 -14.23
C LYS A 3 -15.35 -0.38 -14.98
N ALA A 4 -15.35 0.79 -14.37
CA ALA A 4 -14.91 2.04 -15.01
C ALA A 4 -13.39 2.22 -14.89
N MET A 5 -12.79 1.84 -13.74
CA MET A 5 -11.34 1.93 -13.51
C MET A 5 -10.55 0.89 -14.32
N LYS A 6 -11.09 -0.35 -14.47
CA LYS A 6 -10.54 -1.32 -15.44
C LYS A 6 -10.56 -0.82 -16.88
N LYS A 7 -11.50 0.09 -17.21
CA LYS A 7 -11.59 0.70 -18.54
C LYS A 7 -10.59 1.84 -18.74
N LEU A 8 -10.20 2.58 -17.68
CA LEU A 8 -9.28 3.71 -17.81
C LEU A 8 -7.82 3.24 -17.84
N MET A 9 -7.45 2.19 -17.10
CA MET A 9 -6.09 1.60 -17.14
C MET A 9 -5.86 0.77 -18.40
N ALA A 10 -6.89 0.11 -18.92
CA ALA A 10 -6.84 -0.46 -20.25
C ALA A 10 -6.64 0.62 -21.34
N ALA A 11 -7.07 1.86 -21.12
CA ALA A 11 -6.95 2.92 -22.12
C ALA A 11 -5.54 3.53 -22.23
N LEU A 12 -4.71 3.50 -21.16
CA LEU A 12 -3.34 4.05 -21.20
C LEU A 12 -2.30 3.07 -21.80
N LEU A 13 -2.52 1.76 -21.67
CA LEU A 13 -1.77 0.76 -22.48
C LEU A 13 -2.49 0.43 -23.79
N ALA A 14 -3.80 0.62 -23.87
CA ALA A 14 -4.60 0.37 -25.05
C ALA A 14 -4.53 1.49 -26.09
N VAL A 15 -3.95 2.63 -25.82
CA VAL A 15 -3.54 3.58 -26.88
C VAL A 15 -2.39 3.00 -27.70
N ALA A 16 -1.69 1.97 -27.17
CA ALA A 16 -0.79 1.13 -27.95
C ALA A 16 -1.45 -0.15 -28.51
N MET A 17 -2.62 -0.58 -28.03
CA MET A 17 -3.15 -1.93 -28.35
C MET A 17 -4.62 -2.03 -28.76
N VAL A 18 -5.40 -0.96 -28.86
CA VAL A 18 -6.82 -1.11 -29.23
C VAL A 18 -7.24 -0.14 -30.33
N CYS A 19 -7.11 -0.61 -31.54
CA CYS A 19 -8.15 -0.44 -32.59
C CYS A 19 -8.47 -1.82 -33.20
N ALA A 20 -9.00 -2.72 -32.42
CA ALA A 20 -9.44 -4.01 -32.91
C ALA A 20 -10.96 -4.16 -32.74
N MET A 21 -11.73 -3.33 -33.46
CA MET A 21 -13.13 -3.63 -33.80
C MET A 21 -13.51 -3.01 -35.14
N ALA A 22 -12.71 -3.18 -36.13
CA ALA A 22 -13.04 -3.37 -37.54
C ALA A 22 -11.81 -4.07 -38.09
N ILE A 23 -11.92 -5.32 -38.47
CA ILE A 23 -10.86 -6.03 -39.16
C ILE A 23 -10.74 -5.38 -40.54
N PRO A 24 -9.88 -4.37 -40.76
CA PRO A 24 -9.46 -4.10 -42.14
C PRO A 24 -8.64 -5.32 -42.52
N ALA A 25 -8.89 -5.86 -43.68
CA ALA A 25 -8.08 -6.92 -44.24
C ALA A 25 -6.64 -6.46 -44.19
N PHE A 26 -5.80 -7.16 -43.42
CA PHE A 26 -4.37 -6.99 -43.45
C PHE A 26 -3.91 -7.60 -44.76
N ALA A 27 -3.88 -6.81 -45.85
CA ALA A 27 -3.33 -7.24 -47.11
C ALA A 27 -1.80 -7.28 -46.94
N ALA A 28 -1.21 -8.43 -47.15
CA ALA A 28 0.24 -8.59 -47.22
C ALA A 28 0.75 -7.84 -48.46
N GLY A 29 1.39 -6.68 -48.29
CA GLY A 29 1.79 -5.89 -49.45
C GLY A 29 2.75 -4.71 -49.28
N GLY A 30 3.29 -4.45 -48.07
CA GLY A 30 4.36 -3.46 -47.87
C GLY A 30 5.64 -4.13 -47.37
N ALA A 31 6.84 -3.60 -47.69
CA ALA A 31 8.06 -4.05 -47.04
C ALA A 31 7.91 -3.91 -45.52
N PRO A 32 8.22 -4.96 -44.75
CA PRO A 32 8.03 -4.89 -43.31
C PRO A 32 8.86 -3.73 -42.76
N ARG A 33 8.21 -2.84 -42.00
CA ARG A 33 8.92 -1.77 -41.29
C ARG A 33 9.82 -2.41 -40.25
N THR A 34 11.10 -2.02 -40.27
CA THR A 34 12.10 -2.51 -39.33
C THR A 34 12.43 -1.41 -38.31
N GLY A 35 12.99 -1.82 -37.19
CA GLY A 35 13.49 -0.95 -36.15
C GLY A 35 14.85 -1.41 -35.65
N SER A 36 15.28 -0.81 -34.56
CA SER A 36 16.55 -1.15 -33.90
C SER A 36 16.42 -1.25 -32.38
N ILE A 37 17.29 -2.06 -31.80
CA ILE A 37 17.50 -2.14 -30.34
C ILE A 37 18.93 -1.75 -30.06
N THR A 38 19.11 -0.71 -29.23
CA THR A 38 20.42 -0.24 -28.77
C THR A 38 20.58 -0.59 -27.29
N ILE A 39 21.73 -1.17 -26.91
CA ILE A 39 22.08 -1.47 -25.53
C ILE A 39 22.93 -0.34 -24.95
N ASN A 40 22.37 0.52 -24.17
CA ASN A 40 23.11 1.56 -23.47
C ASN A 40 23.78 0.98 -22.22
N GLY A 41 25.06 1.28 -22.00
CA GLY A 41 25.86 0.71 -20.93
C GLY A 41 26.25 -0.76 -21.13
N ALA A 42 26.27 -1.25 -22.37
CA ALA A 42 26.70 -2.61 -22.66
C ALA A 42 28.06 -2.93 -22.05
N ILE A 43 28.15 -4.06 -21.36
CA ILE A 43 29.30 -4.48 -20.54
C ILE A 43 30.32 -5.14 -21.44
N ASP A 44 31.62 -4.89 -21.20
CA ASP A 44 32.72 -5.51 -21.95
C ASP A 44 32.71 -7.04 -21.78
N ASN A 45 33.03 -7.73 -22.86
CA ASN A 45 33.02 -9.20 -22.96
C ASN A 45 31.64 -9.86 -22.79
N GLN A 46 30.55 -9.07 -22.79
CA GLN A 46 29.18 -9.57 -22.84
C GLN A 46 28.65 -9.54 -24.28
N THR A 47 27.86 -10.55 -24.60
CA THR A 47 27.08 -10.65 -25.82
C THR A 47 25.60 -10.60 -25.45
N TYR A 48 24.82 -9.78 -26.14
CA TYR A 48 23.38 -9.62 -25.91
C TYR A 48 22.62 -10.28 -27.04
N LYS A 49 21.97 -11.42 -26.77
CA LYS A 49 21.10 -12.10 -27.71
C LYS A 49 19.71 -11.51 -27.67
N ILE A 50 19.15 -11.23 -28.83
CA ILE A 50 17.83 -10.58 -28.97
C ILE A 50 16.87 -11.57 -29.59
N TYR A 51 15.74 -11.84 -28.94
CA TYR A 51 14.74 -12.81 -29.37
C TYR A 51 13.39 -12.12 -29.50
N ARG A 52 12.70 -12.35 -30.62
CA ARG A 52 11.34 -11.85 -30.81
C ARG A 52 10.32 -12.84 -30.26
N ILE A 53 9.61 -12.44 -29.22
CA ILE A 53 8.57 -13.24 -28.57
C ILE A 53 7.24 -13.13 -29.33
N LEU A 54 6.87 -11.89 -29.72
CA LEU A 54 5.64 -11.62 -30.45
C LEU A 54 5.95 -10.85 -31.73
N ASP A 55 5.26 -11.21 -32.79
CA ASP A 55 5.26 -10.50 -34.08
C ASP A 55 4.27 -9.33 -34.01
N LEU A 56 4.61 -8.17 -34.53
CA LEU A 56 3.71 -7.06 -34.72
C LEU A 56 3.27 -7.02 -36.19
N GLU A 57 1.99 -7.26 -36.46
CA GLU A 57 1.39 -7.12 -37.78
C GLU A 57 0.62 -5.80 -37.83
N ALA A 58 0.96 -4.93 -38.78
CA ALA A 58 0.33 -3.63 -38.97
C ALA A 58 -0.35 -3.54 -40.34
N ASN A 59 -1.34 -2.64 -40.46
CA ASN A 59 -1.93 -2.28 -41.76
C ASN A 59 -0.92 -1.45 -42.58
N GLU A 60 -1.19 -1.26 -43.87
CA GLU A 60 -0.31 -0.56 -44.80
C GLU A 60 0.10 0.85 -44.34
N ASN A 61 -0.77 1.56 -43.67
CA ASN A 61 -0.54 2.93 -43.18
C ASN A 61 -0.02 2.98 -41.74
N PHE A 62 0.25 1.84 -41.11
CA PHE A 62 0.72 1.74 -39.70
C PHE A 62 -0.19 2.42 -38.67
N THR A 63 -1.46 2.61 -38.97
CA THR A 63 -2.46 3.22 -38.10
C THR A 63 -3.14 2.23 -37.16
N ALA A 64 -3.08 0.94 -37.50
CA ALA A 64 -3.58 -0.16 -36.69
C ALA A 64 -2.60 -1.34 -36.74
N TYR A 65 -2.46 -2.03 -35.62
CA TYR A 65 -1.61 -3.21 -35.50
C TYR A 65 -2.17 -4.20 -34.48
N LYS A 66 -1.71 -5.44 -34.57
CA LYS A 66 -1.97 -6.52 -33.60
C LYS A 66 -0.68 -7.27 -33.33
N TYR A 67 -0.62 -7.93 -32.17
CA TYR A 67 0.44 -8.88 -31.88
C TYR A 67 -0.05 -10.30 -32.09
N THR A 68 0.85 -11.12 -32.67
CA THR A 68 0.68 -12.58 -32.79
C THR A 68 1.88 -13.27 -32.19
N ILE A 69 1.77 -14.56 -31.83
CA ILE A 69 2.87 -15.27 -31.20
C ILE A 69 3.93 -15.60 -32.26
N ASN A 70 5.18 -15.27 -31.99
CA ASN A 70 6.29 -15.68 -32.87
C ASN A 70 6.54 -17.19 -32.70
N LYS A 71 6.96 -17.80 -33.81
CA LYS A 71 7.22 -19.25 -33.87
C LYS A 71 8.23 -19.71 -32.81
N GLY A 72 7.85 -20.74 -32.06
CA GLY A 72 8.64 -21.30 -30.95
C GLY A 72 8.36 -20.72 -29.59
N TRP A 73 7.50 -19.67 -29.51
CA TRP A 73 7.13 -19.04 -28.25
C TRP A 73 5.72 -19.39 -27.79
N GLU A 74 4.99 -20.27 -28.49
CA GLU A 74 3.60 -20.61 -28.24
C GLU A 74 3.41 -21.16 -26.80
N ASN A 75 4.26 -22.10 -26.41
CA ASN A 75 4.18 -22.71 -25.07
C ASN A 75 4.49 -21.70 -23.98
N PHE A 76 5.46 -20.79 -24.22
CA PHE A 76 5.82 -19.77 -23.26
C PHE A 76 4.67 -18.77 -23.03
N VAL A 77 4.13 -18.21 -24.12
CA VAL A 77 3.06 -17.21 -24.04
C VAL A 77 1.81 -17.80 -23.39
N ASN A 78 1.43 -19.02 -23.75
CA ASN A 78 0.27 -19.68 -23.18
C ASN A 78 0.45 -20.11 -21.71
N ALA A 79 1.70 -20.30 -21.23
CA ALA A 79 2.00 -20.60 -19.83
C ALA A 79 1.97 -19.36 -18.91
N HIS A 80 1.85 -18.14 -19.46
CA HIS A 80 1.83 -16.90 -18.68
C HIS A 80 0.51 -16.11 -18.88
N PRO A 81 -0.65 -16.69 -18.49
CA PRO A 81 -1.96 -16.02 -18.66
C PRO A 81 -2.17 -14.81 -17.75
N ASP A 82 -1.33 -14.65 -16.73
CA ASP A 82 -1.24 -13.49 -15.84
C ASP A 82 -0.70 -12.24 -16.56
N VAL A 83 0.08 -12.43 -17.62
CA VAL A 83 0.67 -11.36 -18.44
C VAL A 83 0.00 -11.28 -19.82
N PHE A 84 -0.21 -12.42 -20.48
CA PHE A 84 -0.71 -12.49 -21.84
C PHE A 84 -2.12 -13.06 -21.92
N THR A 85 -2.97 -12.43 -22.69
CA THR A 85 -4.27 -12.98 -23.08
C THR A 85 -4.26 -13.26 -24.58
N VAL A 86 -4.45 -14.53 -24.95
CA VAL A 86 -4.51 -14.96 -26.35
C VAL A 86 -5.97 -15.22 -26.74
N LYS A 87 -6.46 -14.49 -27.76
CA LYS A 87 -7.81 -14.66 -28.29
C LYS A 87 -7.80 -14.57 -29.79
N ASN A 88 -8.27 -15.63 -30.46
CA ASN A 88 -8.30 -15.72 -31.93
C ASN A 88 -6.91 -15.46 -32.59
N GLY A 89 -5.84 -15.96 -31.96
CA GLY A 89 -4.47 -15.76 -32.43
C GLY A 89 -3.87 -14.36 -32.14
N ILE A 90 -4.67 -13.45 -31.56
CA ILE A 90 -4.21 -12.12 -31.17
C ILE A 90 -3.81 -12.12 -29.69
N VAL A 91 -2.61 -11.59 -29.40
CA VAL A 91 -2.09 -11.44 -28.04
C VAL A 91 -2.33 -10.03 -27.55
N THR A 92 -2.84 -9.94 -26.32
CA THR A 92 -2.99 -8.68 -25.56
C THR A 92 -2.36 -8.84 -24.19
N SER A 93 -1.94 -7.76 -23.57
CA SER A 93 -1.41 -7.75 -22.21
C SER A 93 -2.01 -6.60 -21.41
N THR A 94 -2.22 -6.84 -20.10
CA THR A 94 -2.60 -5.82 -19.11
C THR A 94 -1.47 -5.56 -18.12
N ALA A 95 -0.31 -6.21 -18.30
CA ALA A 95 0.84 -6.02 -17.43
C ALA A 95 1.41 -4.60 -17.56
N ILE A 96 1.87 -4.06 -16.43
CA ILE A 96 2.45 -2.72 -16.35
C ILE A 96 3.97 -2.84 -16.46
N SER A 97 4.58 -2.02 -17.31
CA SER A 97 6.03 -1.97 -17.48
C SER A 97 6.74 -1.63 -16.16
N ASN A 98 7.95 -2.18 -16.00
CA ASN A 98 8.80 -1.99 -14.81
C ASN A 98 8.21 -2.51 -13.48
N THR A 99 7.31 -3.48 -13.54
CA THR A 99 6.81 -4.19 -12.36
C THR A 99 7.59 -5.49 -12.13
N PRO A 100 7.60 -6.05 -10.90
CA PRO A 100 8.24 -7.34 -10.63
C PRO A 100 7.74 -8.46 -11.54
N ILE A 101 6.45 -8.53 -11.84
CA ILE A 101 5.88 -9.56 -12.72
C ILE A 101 6.47 -9.50 -14.15
N VAL A 102 6.79 -8.31 -14.65
CA VAL A 102 7.44 -8.15 -15.97
C VAL A 102 8.92 -8.53 -15.91
N GLN A 103 9.60 -8.28 -14.78
CA GLN A 103 10.99 -8.72 -14.61
C GLN A 103 11.07 -10.26 -14.48
N ASP A 104 10.16 -10.86 -13.74
CA ASP A 104 10.07 -12.32 -13.61
C ASP A 104 9.77 -12.96 -14.97
N LEU A 105 8.87 -12.36 -15.75
CA LEU A 105 8.58 -12.79 -17.12
C LEU A 105 9.83 -12.72 -18.01
N ALA A 106 10.62 -11.63 -17.90
CA ALA A 106 11.86 -11.49 -18.67
C ALA A 106 12.87 -12.60 -18.35
N ASN A 107 13.02 -12.94 -17.08
CA ASN A 107 13.92 -13.98 -16.64
C ASN A 107 13.42 -15.38 -17.05
N ALA A 108 12.12 -15.63 -16.89
CA ALA A 108 11.49 -16.87 -17.37
C ALA A 108 11.63 -17.04 -18.90
N ALA A 109 11.46 -15.96 -19.67
CA ALA A 109 11.65 -15.97 -21.11
C ALA A 109 13.10 -16.27 -21.51
N GLY A 110 14.07 -15.72 -20.77
CA GLY A 110 15.49 -16.02 -20.98
C GLY A 110 15.80 -17.51 -20.79
N LYS A 111 15.34 -18.06 -19.69
CA LYS A 111 15.47 -19.50 -19.43
C LYS A 111 14.76 -20.35 -20.48
N TYR A 112 13.55 -19.97 -20.88
CA TYR A 112 12.81 -20.67 -21.93
C TYR A 112 13.56 -20.67 -23.27
N ALA A 113 14.14 -19.54 -23.67
CA ALA A 113 14.93 -19.44 -24.89
C ALA A 113 16.15 -20.36 -24.87
N GLU A 114 16.83 -20.47 -23.73
CA GLU A 114 17.97 -21.36 -23.53
C GLU A 114 17.54 -22.83 -23.53
N ASP A 115 16.57 -23.21 -22.73
CA ASP A 115 16.07 -24.61 -22.59
C ASP A 115 15.55 -25.16 -23.92
N ASN A 116 15.01 -24.32 -24.80
CA ASN A 116 14.45 -24.71 -26.11
C ASN A 116 15.40 -24.42 -27.27
N ASN A 117 16.64 -23.99 -27.01
CA ASN A 117 17.65 -23.67 -28.02
C ASN A 117 17.11 -22.73 -29.10
N LEU A 118 16.38 -21.67 -28.72
CA LEU A 118 15.83 -20.74 -29.70
C LEU A 118 16.93 -19.94 -30.41
N THR A 119 16.71 -19.62 -31.68
CA THR A 119 17.63 -18.80 -32.44
C THR A 119 17.36 -17.32 -32.19
N ALA A 120 18.40 -16.55 -31.87
CA ALA A 120 18.30 -15.10 -31.70
C ALA A 120 18.07 -14.40 -33.05
N ASP A 121 17.22 -13.38 -33.09
CA ASP A 121 17.00 -12.50 -34.25
C ASP A 121 18.17 -11.53 -34.47
N GLY A 122 18.98 -11.32 -33.42
CA GLY A 122 20.16 -10.47 -33.51
C GLY A 122 21.06 -10.57 -32.29
N THR A 123 22.22 -9.97 -32.38
CA THR A 123 23.25 -9.99 -31.34
C THR A 123 23.94 -8.64 -31.25
N ALA A 124 24.03 -8.10 -30.02
CA ALA A 124 24.79 -6.89 -29.70
C ALA A 124 25.96 -7.19 -28.74
N SER A 125 26.90 -6.25 -28.62
CA SER A 125 28.06 -6.31 -27.72
C SER A 125 28.47 -4.91 -27.26
N SER A 126 29.45 -4.78 -26.38
CA SER A 126 30.00 -3.47 -25.97
C SER A 126 30.54 -2.65 -27.13
N THR A 127 31.09 -3.31 -28.18
CA THR A 127 31.64 -2.66 -29.37
C THR A 127 30.60 -2.46 -30.48
N SER A 128 29.53 -3.27 -30.51
CA SER A 128 28.41 -3.15 -31.45
C SER A 128 27.07 -3.14 -30.67
N LYS A 129 26.76 -1.98 -30.13
CA LYS A 129 25.66 -1.81 -29.19
C LYS A 129 24.27 -1.85 -29.82
N THR A 130 24.16 -1.69 -31.14
CA THR A 130 22.89 -1.58 -31.85
C THR A 130 22.68 -2.74 -32.80
N VAL A 131 21.52 -3.38 -32.72
CA VAL A 131 21.02 -4.32 -33.72
C VAL A 131 19.93 -3.64 -34.51
N SER A 132 20.17 -3.47 -35.80
CA SER A 132 19.28 -2.80 -36.77
C SER A 132 18.53 -3.82 -37.63
N ASN A 133 17.54 -3.34 -38.37
CA ASN A 133 16.72 -4.14 -39.29
C ASN A 133 15.91 -5.25 -38.60
N LEU A 134 15.59 -5.07 -37.32
CA LEU A 134 14.68 -5.96 -36.61
C LEU A 134 13.26 -5.71 -37.06
N THR A 135 12.51 -6.76 -37.37
CA THR A 135 11.05 -6.66 -37.60
C THR A 135 10.35 -6.14 -36.39
N LEU A 136 9.28 -5.33 -36.52
CA LEU A 136 8.53 -4.82 -35.38
C LEU A 136 7.95 -5.98 -34.56
N GLY A 137 7.92 -5.83 -33.22
CA GLY A 137 7.50 -6.91 -32.34
C GLY A 137 7.80 -6.65 -30.87
N TYR A 138 7.57 -7.66 -30.04
CA TYR A 138 7.94 -7.69 -28.64
C TYR A 138 9.16 -8.58 -28.42
N TYR A 139 10.19 -8.02 -27.82
CA TYR A 139 11.51 -8.61 -27.78
C TYR A 139 12.01 -8.87 -26.38
N LEU A 140 12.73 -9.96 -26.22
CA LEU A 140 13.59 -10.30 -25.10
C LEU A 140 15.04 -10.02 -25.45
N VAL A 141 15.79 -9.45 -24.52
CA VAL A 141 17.24 -9.27 -24.60
C VAL A 141 17.89 -10.00 -23.44
N VAL A 142 18.78 -10.94 -23.74
CA VAL A 142 19.48 -11.81 -22.78
C VAL A 142 20.99 -11.63 -22.96
N SER A 143 21.69 -11.37 -21.84
CA SER A 143 23.17 -11.34 -21.84
C SER A 143 23.77 -12.75 -21.82
N THR A 144 24.92 -12.92 -22.49
CA THR A 144 25.66 -14.17 -22.50
C THR A 144 27.17 -13.86 -22.27
N PRO A 145 27.84 -14.43 -21.25
CA PRO A 145 27.28 -15.32 -20.21
C PRO A 145 26.06 -14.74 -19.48
N ALA A 146 25.17 -15.64 -18.99
CA ALA A 146 23.95 -15.21 -18.36
C ALA A 146 24.22 -14.31 -17.14
N LEU A 147 23.57 -13.16 -17.12
CA LEU A 147 23.52 -12.25 -15.97
C LEU A 147 22.14 -12.30 -15.32
N SER A 148 22.00 -11.66 -14.17
CA SER A 148 20.80 -11.81 -13.33
C SER A 148 19.53 -11.17 -13.86
N ALA A 149 19.63 -10.21 -14.78
CA ALA A 149 18.48 -9.49 -15.29
C ALA A 149 18.41 -9.49 -16.82
N ASN A 150 17.32 -10.01 -17.35
CA ASN A 150 16.96 -9.90 -18.75
C ASN A 150 16.05 -8.69 -18.98
N SER A 151 15.94 -8.22 -20.21
CA SER A 151 15.12 -7.07 -20.55
C SER A 151 14.06 -7.42 -21.60
N LEU A 152 12.89 -6.83 -21.46
CA LEU A 152 11.81 -6.87 -22.45
C LEU A 152 11.58 -5.48 -23.02
N CYS A 153 11.38 -5.40 -24.34
CA CYS A 153 11.06 -4.14 -25.01
C CYS A 153 10.15 -4.38 -26.22
N SER A 154 9.49 -3.31 -26.68
CA SER A 154 8.57 -3.36 -27.82
C SER A 154 9.05 -2.41 -28.91
N LEU A 155 9.29 -2.95 -30.12
CA LEU A 155 9.46 -2.17 -31.33
C LEU A 155 8.09 -1.97 -31.97
N GLY A 156 7.57 -0.77 -31.84
CA GLY A 156 6.21 -0.42 -32.29
C GLY A 156 6.21 0.43 -33.56
N THR A 157 5.00 0.68 -34.09
CA THR A 157 4.85 1.51 -35.30
C THR A 157 5.18 2.97 -35.05
N THR A 158 5.04 3.46 -33.82
CA THR A 158 5.36 4.84 -33.39
C THR A 158 6.74 4.99 -32.77
N ASN A 159 7.32 3.89 -32.29
CA ASN A 159 8.63 3.83 -31.67
C ASN A 159 9.38 2.58 -32.17
N PRO A 160 9.90 2.59 -33.41
CA PRO A 160 10.60 1.45 -33.97
C PRO A 160 12.01 1.28 -33.42
N ASP A 161 12.62 2.37 -32.94
CA ASP A 161 13.99 2.38 -32.43
C ASP A 161 13.99 2.56 -30.96
N VAL A 162 14.47 1.54 -30.21
CA VAL A 162 14.42 1.49 -28.76
C VAL A 162 15.83 1.38 -28.20
N THR A 163 16.08 2.17 -27.15
CA THR A 163 17.28 2.03 -26.32
C THR A 163 16.89 1.40 -25.00
N ILE A 164 17.52 0.28 -24.67
CA ILE A 164 17.44 -0.33 -23.35
C ILE A 164 18.71 -0.05 -22.57
N ASN A 165 18.59 0.22 -21.28
CA ASN A 165 19.74 0.34 -20.41
C ASN A 165 20.09 -1.03 -19.86
N GLU A 166 21.41 -1.36 -19.92
CA GLU A 166 21.92 -2.55 -19.27
C GLU A 166 21.68 -2.45 -17.76
N LYS A 167 21.07 -3.49 -17.21
CA LYS A 167 20.74 -3.55 -15.77
C LYS A 167 21.75 -4.36 -14.98
N ASN A 168 22.48 -5.24 -15.67
CA ASN A 168 23.53 -6.05 -15.09
C ASN A 168 24.81 -5.22 -15.05
N GLY A 169 25.59 -5.33 -14.01
CA GLY A 169 26.79 -4.51 -13.82
C GLY A 169 26.53 -3.14 -13.18
N ASN A 170 25.28 -2.77 -12.97
CA ASN A 170 24.91 -1.66 -12.11
C ASN A 170 24.26 -2.21 -10.83
N PRO A 171 24.57 -1.64 -9.69
CA PRO A 171 23.86 -1.96 -8.45
C PRO A 171 22.37 -1.75 -8.60
N THR A 172 21.59 -2.56 -7.92
CA THR A 172 20.16 -2.37 -7.82
C THR A 172 19.75 -2.06 -6.40
N ILE A 173 18.68 -1.30 -6.24
CA ILE A 173 18.07 -1.00 -4.96
C ILE A 173 16.59 -1.34 -4.99
N THR A 174 16.10 -1.96 -3.94
CA THR A 174 14.68 -2.11 -3.68
C THR A 174 14.33 -1.56 -2.32
N LYS A 175 13.16 -0.97 -2.18
CA LYS A 175 12.67 -0.45 -0.91
C LYS A 175 11.28 -0.99 -0.66
N GLN A 176 11.07 -1.44 0.57
CA GLN A 176 9.81 -1.98 1.03
C GLN A 176 9.48 -1.42 2.41
N VAL A 177 8.21 -1.43 2.75
CA VAL A 177 7.69 -1.07 4.08
C VAL A 177 6.91 -2.24 4.63
N GLU A 178 6.94 -2.45 5.94
CA GLU A 178 6.16 -3.50 6.59
C GLU A 178 4.68 -3.18 6.49
N HIS A 179 3.92 -4.07 5.85
CA HIS A 179 2.47 -3.91 5.65
C HIS A 179 1.67 -4.67 6.71
N ALA A 180 1.99 -5.95 6.89
CA ALA A 180 1.51 -6.76 8.00
C ALA A 180 2.74 -7.40 8.65
N ALA A 181 2.66 -7.83 9.89
CA ALA A 181 3.80 -8.37 10.63
C ALA A 181 4.60 -9.37 9.79
N GLY A 182 5.83 -8.99 9.40
CA GLY A 182 6.73 -9.80 8.59
C GLY A 182 6.42 -9.85 7.08
N SER A 183 5.53 -9.02 6.55
CA SER A 183 5.17 -8.99 5.12
C SER A 183 5.53 -7.63 4.50
N PRO A 184 6.74 -7.46 3.96
CA PRO A 184 7.13 -6.22 3.29
C PRO A 184 6.37 -6.01 1.98
N ALA A 185 5.98 -4.75 1.70
CA ALA A 185 5.26 -4.33 0.50
C ALA A 185 5.83 -3.00 -0.03
N SER A 186 5.36 -2.55 -1.19
CA SER A 186 5.71 -1.24 -1.75
C SER A 186 5.02 -0.07 -1.05
N ALA A 187 3.95 -0.35 -0.33
CA ALA A 187 3.23 0.62 0.48
C ALA A 187 2.51 -0.07 1.65
N ASN A 188 2.15 0.71 2.66
CA ASN A 188 1.34 0.30 3.79
C ASN A 188 0.40 1.43 4.21
N ASP A 189 -0.35 1.20 5.26
CA ASP A 189 -0.97 2.27 6.04
C ASP A 189 -0.59 2.17 7.52
N ALA A 190 -0.70 3.30 8.20
CA ALA A 190 -0.42 3.43 9.62
C ALA A 190 -1.30 4.51 10.23
N THR A 191 -1.55 4.38 11.52
CA THR A 191 -2.15 5.44 12.32
C THR A 191 -1.06 6.42 12.77
N VAL A 192 -1.40 7.70 12.89
CA VAL A 192 -0.48 8.68 13.48
C VAL A 192 -0.11 8.23 14.90
N GLY A 193 1.20 8.22 15.17
CA GLY A 193 1.80 7.67 16.38
C GLY A 193 2.38 6.26 16.20
N ASP A 194 1.97 5.51 15.17
CA ASP A 194 2.49 4.17 14.93
C ASP A 194 3.91 4.20 14.38
N THR A 195 4.65 3.13 14.69
CA THR A 195 5.99 2.89 14.16
C THR A 195 5.90 2.16 12.83
N VAL A 196 6.49 2.75 11.80
CA VAL A 196 6.60 2.21 10.44
C VAL A 196 8.01 1.67 10.23
N LYS A 197 8.14 0.43 9.76
CA LYS A 197 9.42 -0.23 9.54
C LYS A 197 9.72 -0.37 8.06
N PHE A 198 10.92 0.03 7.66
CA PHE A 198 11.42 0.02 6.28
C PHE A 198 12.51 -1.01 6.09
N TYR A 199 12.57 -1.53 4.86
CA TYR A 199 13.56 -2.48 4.38
C TYR A 199 14.12 -1.98 3.06
N VAL A 200 15.43 -1.83 2.98
CA VAL A 200 16.13 -1.48 1.75
C VAL A 200 17.10 -2.61 1.43
N THR A 201 17.00 -3.17 0.24
CA THR A 201 17.95 -4.18 -0.25
C THR A 201 18.79 -3.57 -1.36
N ILE A 202 20.11 -3.64 -1.21
CA ILE A 202 21.09 -3.19 -2.19
C ILE A 202 21.82 -4.41 -2.70
N ASN A 203 21.78 -4.66 -4.02
CA ASN A 203 22.59 -5.69 -4.67
C ASN A 203 23.75 -5.01 -5.36
N ALA A 204 24.96 -5.24 -4.88
CA ALA A 204 26.20 -4.75 -5.47
C ALA A 204 26.63 -5.67 -6.61
N ILE A 205 25.85 -5.66 -7.72
CA ILE A 205 26.12 -6.48 -8.89
C ILE A 205 27.35 -5.95 -9.64
N ASP A 206 28.01 -6.82 -10.36
CA ASP A 206 29.22 -6.63 -11.16
C ASP A 206 29.67 -5.19 -11.43
N GLY A 207 30.74 -4.76 -10.85
CA GLY A 207 31.60 -3.86 -11.58
C GLY A 207 31.88 -2.49 -11.01
N LYS A 208 31.23 -1.99 -9.95
CA LYS A 208 31.64 -0.72 -9.33
C LYS A 208 31.32 -0.69 -7.83
N PRO A 209 32.08 -1.40 -6.98
CA PRO A 209 31.87 -1.42 -5.54
C PRO A 209 32.37 -0.15 -4.83
N GLU A 210 32.67 0.92 -5.56
CA GLU A 210 33.28 2.12 -5.01
C GLU A 210 32.25 3.19 -4.70
N ASN A 211 32.49 3.93 -3.61
CA ASN A 211 31.74 5.12 -3.24
C ASN A 211 30.22 4.91 -3.08
N TYR A 212 29.83 3.79 -2.45
CA TYR A 212 28.41 3.54 -2.17
C TYR A 212 27.91 4.45 -1.06
N VAL A 213 26.90 5.26 -1.38
CA VAL A 213 26.15 6.05 -0.41
C VAL A 213 24.66 5.81 -0.65
N MET A 214 23.99 5.38 0.39
CA MET A 214 22.53 5.29 0.41
C MET A 214 21.97 6.57 1.03
N HIS A 215 21.29 7.37 0.26
CA HIS A 215 20.58 8.58 0.68
C HIS A 215 19.12 8.23 0.92
N ASP A 216 18.55 8.66 2.03
CA ASP A 216 17.16 8.39 2.36
C ASP A 216 16.43 9.69 2.71
N LYS A 217 15.31 9.92 2.04
CA LYS A 217 14.49 11.12 2.17
C LYS A 217 13.06 10.78 2.49
N MET A 218 12.64 11.14 3.67
CA MET A 218 11.28 11.01 4.16
C MET A 218 10.50 12.32 4.02
N ASP A 219 9.22 12.22 3.70
CA ASP A 219 8.30 13.34 3.84
C ASP A 219 8.17 13.75 5.32
N GLU A 220 7.75 15.00 5.57
CA GLU A 220 7.64 15.57 6.92
C GLU A 220 6.70 14.79 7.86
N GLY A 221 5.79 13.99 7.30
CA GLY A 221 4.90 13.10 8.05
C GLY A 221 5.57 11.90 8.68
N LEU A 222 6.86 11.64 8.38
CA LEU A 222 7.64 10.52 8.90
C LEU A 222 8.80 11.04 9.75
N SER A 223 8.83 10.66 11.03
CA SER A 223 9.91 11.01 11.97
C SER A 223 10.89 9.84 12.08
N PHE A 224 12.08 9.99 11.53
CA PHE A 224 13.13 8.98 11.52
C PHE A 224 13.64 8.62 12.92
N ASN A 225 13.83 7.33 13.17
CA ASN A 225 14.47 6.81 14.38
C ASN A 225 15.91 6.32 14.07
N ALA A 226 16.90 7.17 14.28
CA ALA A 226 18.28 6.86 13.97
C ALA A 226 18.85 5.65 14.77
N SER A 227 18.32 5.37 15.96
CA SER A 227 18.77 4.24 16.80
C SER A 227 18.28 2.88 16.30
N SER A 228 17.31 2.86 15.40
CA SER A 228 16.72 1.65 14.84
C SER A 228 17.47 1.10 13.60
N VAL A 229 18.45 1.85 13.08
CA VAL A 229 19.18 1.46 11.86
C VAL A 229 20.00 0.21 12.11
N THR A 230 19.80 -0.78 11.26
CA THR A 230 20.61 -1.99 11.21
C THR A 230 21.02 -2.25 9.77
N VAL A 231 22.30 -2.46 9.52
CA VAL A 231 22.88 -2.78 8.22
C VAL A 231 23.45 -4.19 8.26
N LYS A 232 23.04 -5.03 7.32
CA LYS A 232 23.57 -6.40 7.14
C LYS A 232 24.19 -6.55 5.78
N ARG A 233 25.21 -7.41 5.69
CA ARG A 233 25.74 -7.97 4.45
C ARG A 233 25.48 -9.49 4.47
N GLY A 234 24.53 -9.95 3.67
CA GLY A 234 23.95 -11.28 3.86
C GLY A 234 23.41 -11.42 5.28
N GLU A 235 23.91 -12.40 6.04
CA GLU A 235 23.52 -12.60 7.46
C GLU A 235 24.39 -11.85 8.47
N THR A 236 25.50 -11.23 8.02
CA THR A 236 26.45 -10.54 8.91
C THR A 236 25.99 -9.12 9.20
N ILE A 237 25.82 -8.78 10.47
CA ILE A 237 25.55 -7.39 10.90
C ILE A 237 26.85 -6.59 10.77
N LEU A 238 26.76 -5.45 10.10
CA LEU A 238 27.86 -4.51 9.94
C LEU A 238 27.92 -3.54 11.12
N GLU A 239 29.14 -3.11 11.45
CA GLU A 239 29.41 -2.24 12.59
C GLU A 239 29.46 -0.77 12.16
N LYS A 240 28.62 0.06 12.79
CA LYS A 240 28.61 1.52 12.58
C LYS A 240 29.94 2.13 13.05
N GLY A 241 30.52 2.99 12.22
CA GLY A 241 31.82 3.63 12.45
C GLY A 241 33.02 2.80 12.01
N THR A 242 32.83 1.52 11.65
CA THR A 242 33.88 0.61 11.16
C THR A 242 33.55 0.20 9.70
N ASP A 243 32.34 -0.28 9.44
CA ASP A 243 31.92 -0.76 8.12
C ASP A 243 31.11 0.29 7.35
N TYR A 244 30.43 1.16 8.07
CA TYR A 244 29.65 2.25 7.48
C TYR A 244 29.52 3.44 8.45
N GLU A 245 29.31 4.63 7.90
CA GLU A 245 28.95 5.84 8.59
C GLU A 245 27.45 6.11 8.45
N LEU A 246 26.76 6.45 9.54
CA LEU A 246 25.37 6.93 9.54
C LEU A 246 25.37 8.44 9.78
N ILE A 247 24.97 9.21 8.78
CA ILE A 247 24.90 10.67 8.80
C ILE A 247 23.43 11.06 8.94
N THR A 248 23.05 11.70 10.05
CA THR A 248 21.64 12.03 10.37
C THR A 248 21.27 13.49 10.06
N SER A 249 22.14 14.25 9.45
CA SER A 249 21.89 15.63 8.98
C SER A 249 22.80 15.89 7.78
N PRO A 250 22.55 15.21 6.67
CA PRO A 250 23.37 15.40 5.47
C PRO A 250 23.15 16.78 4.85
N ALA A 251 24.16 17.28 4.15
CA ALA A 251 24.17 18.64 3.58
C ALA A 251 23.17 18.83 2.42
N ASP A 252 22.72 17.75 1.79
CA ASP A 252 21.76 17.74 0.69
C ASP A 252 20.30 17.76 1.13
N HIS A 253 20.07 17.87 2.46
CA HIS A 253 18.73 17.91 3.07
C HIS A 253 17.94 16.58 2.95
N ASP A 254 18.62 15.45 2.78
CA ASP A 254 18.01 14.15 2.97
C ASP A 254 17.80 13.88 4.47
N THR A 255 17.02 12.87 4.82
CA THR A 255 16.73 12.56 6.21
C THR A 255 17.96 11.94 6.89
N PHE A 256 18.61 11.02 6.18
CA PHE A 256 19.89 10.43 6.61
C PHE A 256 20.61 9.78 5.43
N ASP A 257 21.93 9.61 5.60
CA ASP A 257 22.76 8.84 4.69
C ASP A 257 23.42 7.66 5.39
N ILE A 258 23.63 6.58 4.63
CA ILE A 258 24.52 5.49 4.98
C ILE A 258 25.64 5.45 3.96
N LYS A 259 26.84 5.83 4.39
CA LYS A 259 28.04 5.80 3.58
C LYS A 259 28.85 4.55 3.93
N PHE A 260 28.98 3.64 2.97
CA PHE A 260 29.79 2.44 3.15
C PHE A 260 31.27 2.77 3.11
N GLU A 261 32.04 2.19 4.03
CA GLU A 261 33.48 2.36 4.08
C GLU A 261 34.17 1.70 2.90
N LYS A 262 35.34 2.22 2.55
CA LYS A 262 36.12 1.70 1.41
C LYS A 262 36.44 0.21 1.63
N ASN A 263 36.25 -0.59 0.58
CA ASN A 263 36.44 -2.04 0.54
C ASN A 263 35.43 -2.90 1.34
N VAL A 264 34.41 -2.30 1.93
CA VAL A 264 33.32 -3.07 2.56
C VAL A 264 32.41 -3.68 1.50
N VAL A 265 32.11 -2.93 0.43
CA VAL A 265 31.29 -3.39 -0.68
C VAL A 265 32.13 -4.19 -1.67
N LYS A 266 31.68 -5.41 -1.97
CA LYS A 266 32.30 -6.29 -2.98
C LYS A 266 31.27 -6.67 -4.03
N THR A 267 31.76 -7.10 -5.18
CA THR A 267 30.94 -7.67 -6.24
C THR A 267 30.04 -8.78 -5.72
N ASN A 268 28.76 -8.73 -6.08
CA ASN A 268 27.71 -9.67 -5.68
C ASN A 268 27.36 -9.66 -4.17
N ASP A 269 27.81 -8.67 -3.41
CA ASP A 269 27.30 -8.48 -2.05
C ASP A 269 25.82 -8.05 -2.08
N VAL A 270 25.09 -8.55 -1.12
CA VAL A 270 23.70 -8.13 -0.84
C VAL A 270 23.67 -7.48 0.52
N PHE A 271 23.30 -6.21 0.54
CA PHE A 271 23.08 -5.47 1.79
C PHE A 271 21.60 -5.34 2.07
N THR A 272 21.23 -5.49 3.34
CA THR A 272 19.90 -5.19 3.83
C THR A 272 20.01 -4.11 4.90
N VAL A 273 19.35 -2.99 4.67
CA VAL A 273 19.21 -1.90 5.64
C VAL A 273 17.80 -1.90 6.18
N THR A 274 17.65 -1.98 7.49
CA THR A 274 16.36 -1.87 8.16
C THR A 274 16.37 -0.70 9.13
N TYR A 275 15.27 0.01 9.21
CA TYR A 275 15.09 1.13 10.13
C TYR A 275 13.60 1.44 10.33
N THR A 276 13.30 2.29 11.30
CA THR A 276 11.93 2.69 11.60
C THR A 276 11.77 4.21 11.55
N ALA A 277 10.54 4.64 11.31
CA ALA A 277 10.08 6.00 11.52
C ALA A 277 8.73 5.97 12.22
N THR A 278 8.36 7.04 12.90
CA THR A 278 7.03 7.24 13.46
C THR A 278 6.22 8.08 12.48
N LEU A 279 5.01 7.62 12.11
CA LEU A 279 4.07 8.47 11.39
C LEU A 279 3.59 9.56 12.35
N ASN A 280 3.87 10.82 12.05
CA ASN A 280 3.65 11.94 12.95
C ASN A 280 2.44 12.79 12.57
N GLU A 281 2.14 13.83 13.35
CA GLU A 281 1.02 14.73 13.14
C GLU A 281 1.05 15.53 11.82
N LYS A 282 2.19 15.61 11.13
CA LYS A 282 2.29 16.26 9.81
C LYS A 282 1.92 15.31 8.66
N ALA A 283 1.59 14.06 8.95
CA ALA A 283 1.25 13.09 7.92
C ALA A 283 0.12 13.58 7.00
N VAL A 284 0.33 13.37 5.71
CA VAL A 284 -0.68 13.63 4.67
C VAL A 284 -1.74 12.52 4.74
N VAL A 285 -3.00 12.91 4.90
CA VAL A 285 -4.14 11.99 4.96
C VAL A 285 -4.61 11.67 3.53
N GLY A 286 -4.80 10.39 3.23
CA GLY A 286 -5.17 9.93 1.89
C GLY A 286 -4.02 10.03 0.90
N THR A 287 -4.34 10.33 -0.37
CA THR A 287 -3.37 10.48 -1.45
C THR A 287 -2.77 11.89 -1.48
N PRO A 288 -1.47 12.02 -1.78
CA PRO A 288 -0.55 11.03 -2.35
C PRO A 288 0.11 10.09 -1.33
N GLY A 289 -0.20 10.18 -0.04
CA GLY A 289 0.45 9.46 1.06
C GLY A 289 1.76 10.14 1.49
N ASN A 290 2.47 9.49 2.40
CA ASN A 290 3.74 9.96 2.97
C ASN A 290 4.86 9.14 2.34
N LYS A 291 5.63 9.77 1.45
CA LYS A 291 6.69 9.12 0.69
C LYS A 291 7.95 8.94 1.54
N ASN A 292 8.61 7.82 1.33
CA ASN A 292 9.99 7.60 1.74
C ASN A 292 10.79 7.10 0.54
N GLU A 293 11.71 7.91 0.04
CA GLU A 293 12.54 7.64 -1.13
C GLU A 293 13.97 7.30 -0.69
N THR A 294 14.56 6.31 -1.33
CA THR A 294 15.98 5.99 -1.15
C THR A 294 16.69 6.05 -2.48
N VAL A 295 17.84 6.69 -2.49
CA VAL A 295 18.75 6.78 -3.64
C VAL A 295 20.06 6.13 -3.27
N LEU A 296 20.51 5.17 -4.06
CA LEU A 296 21.89 4.68 -3.99
C LEU A 296 22.73 5.41 -5.01
N THR A 297 23.78 6.10 -4.57
CA THR A 297 24.85 6.59 -5.43
C THR A 297 26.06 5.67 -5.35
N TYR A 298 26.77 5.50 -6.47
CA TYR A 298 27.92 4.61 -6.57
C TYR A 298 28.87 5.03 -7.70
N GLY A 299 30.15 4.68 -7.58
CA GLY A 299 31.18 5.08 -8.53
C GLY A 299 31.24 6.60 -8.67
N ASP A 300 31.46 7.08 -9.92
CA ASP A 300 31.62 8.52 -10.18
C ASP A 300 30.25 9.22 -10.35
N ASN A 301 29.27 8.58 -10.99
CA ASN A 301 27.99 9.19 -11.33
C ASN A 301 26.82 8.18 -11.36
N GLY A 302 26.99 6.98 -10.80
CA GLY A 302 25.94 5.98 -10.78
C GLY A 302 24.84 6.38 -9.78
N ARG A 303 23.57 6.16 -10.17
CA ARG A 303 22.39 6.45 -9.33
C ARG A 303 21.25 5.50 -9.64
N VAL A 304 20.66 4.92 -8.63
CA VAL A 304 19.42 4.14 -8.68
C VAL A 304 18.51 4.52 -7.52
N THR A 305 17.22 4.47 -7.74
CA THR A 305 16.21 4.98 -6.79
C THR A 305 15.12 3.95 -6.53
N ALA A 306 14.61 3.92 -5.29
CA ALA A 306 13.42 3.17 -4.90
C ALA A 306 12.61 3.96 -3.88
N GLU A 307 11.29 3.78 -3.86
CA GLU A 307 10.41 4.49 -2.94
C GLU A 307 9.33 3.58 -2.36
N THR A 308 8.79 3.99 -1.21
CA THR A 308 7.59 3.44 -0.60
C THR A 308 6.66 4.56 -0.17
N LYS A 309 5.41 4.23 0.11
CA LYS A 309 4.41 5.17 0.61
C LYS A 309 3.69 4.59 1.81
N THR A 310 3.51 5.42 2.83
CA THR A 310 2.67 5.12 3.98
C THR A 310 1.42 5.99 3.93
N TYR A 311 0.25 5.36 3.94
CA TYR A 311 -1.03 6.05 3.91
C TYR A 311 -1.63 6.15 5.31
N THR A 312 -2.49 7.11 5.51
CA THR A 312 -3.37 7.23 6.67
C THR A 312 -4.71 7.80 6.20
N TRP A 313 -5.78 7.46 6.89
CA TRP A 313 -7.14 7.67 6.39
C TRP A 313 -7.95 8.58 7.32
N SER A 314 -9.14 8.91 6.88
CA SER A 314 -10.10 9.69 7.63
C SER A 314 -11.52 9.22 7.35
N PHE A 315 -12.42 9.52 8.28
CA PHE A 315 -13.85 9.47 8.07
C PHE A 315 -14.50 10.73 8.63
N ASN A 316 -15.69 11.04 8.11
CA ASN A 316 -16.51 12.13 8.61
C ASN A 316 -17.63 11.58 9.49
N ILE A 317 -18.12 12.42 10.41
CA ILE A 317 -19.30 12.16 11.19
C ILE A 317 -20.30 13.26 10.86
N PHE A 318 -21.53 12.89 10.60
CA PHE A 318 -22.66 13.80 10.58
C PHE A 318 -23.55 13.50 11.76
N LYS A 319 -23.40 14.30 12.81
CA LYS A 319 -24.24 14.27 14.00
C LYS A 319 -25.54 15.01 13.72
N TYR A 320 -26.68 14.33 13.80
CA TYR A 320 -27.95 14.90 13.39
C TYR A 320 -29.11 14.47 14.28
N PHE A 321 -30.25 15.14 14.10
CA PHE A 321 -31.55 14.77 14.58
C PHE A 321 -32.59 14.92 13.46
N MET A 322 -33.71 14.23 13.59
CA MET A 322 -34.83 14.40 12.66
C MET A 322 -35.73 15.55 13.14
N ASP A 323 -35.92 16.57 12.30
CA ASP A 323 -36.85 17.67 12.60
C ASP A 323 -38.33 17.22 12.45
N GLY A 324 -39.27 18.09 12.83
CA GLY A 324 -40.72 17.81 12.72
C GLY A 324 -41.20 17.50 11.30
N ASN A 325 -40.41 17.81 10.27
CA ASN A 325 -40.68 17.50 8.85
C ASN A 325 -39.94 16.27 8.36
N LYS A 326 -39.34 15.48 9.27
CA LYS A 326 -38.50 14.30 8.98
C LYS A 326 -37.28 14.61 8.08
N LYS A 327 -36.66 15.77 8.30
CA LYS A 327 -35.42 16.16 7.64
C LYS A 327 -34.26 16.08 8.63
N GLU A 328 -33.14 15.55 8.17
CA GLU A 328 -31.89 15.54 8.93
C GLU A 328 -31.39 16.98 9.15
N LYS A 329 -31.08 17.30 10.39
CA LYS A 329 -30.56 18.60 10.84
C LYS A 329 -29.31 18.36 11.68
N GLY A 330 -28.25 19.13 11.43
CA GLY A 330 -27.05 19.10 12.28
C GLY A 330 -27.41 19.30 13.75
N LEU A 331 -26.78 18.53 14.63
CA LEU A 331 -26.99 18.60 16.08
C LEU A 331 -25.70 19.05 16.77
N GLU A 332 -25.75 20.23 17.38
CA GLU A 332 -24.66 20.84 18.13
C GLU A 332 -24.56 20.26 19.54
N GLY A 333 -23.33 20.18 20.07
CA GLY A 333 -23.08 19.93 21.50
C GLY A 333 -22.94 18.47 21.89
N ALA A 334 -23.05 17.51 20.99
CA ALA A 334 -22.75 16.11 21.27
C ALA A 334 -21.24 15.92 21.45
N GLN A 335 -20.83 15.22 22.51
CA GLN A 335 -19.43 15.00 22.84
C GLN A 335 -19.02 13.56 22.54
N PHE A 336 -17.92 13.40 21.80
CA PHE A 336 -17.43 12.09 21.37
C PHE A 336 -15.98 11.87 21.74
N ILE A 337 -15.64 10.61 22.04
CA ILE A 337 -14.29 10.09 22.07
C ILE A 337 -14.19 8.94 21.06
N LEU A 338 -12.97 8.73 20.52
CA LEU A 338 -12.63 7.61 19.65
C LEU A 338 -11.70 6.65 20.40
N TYR A 339 -11.90 5.34 20.22
CA TYR A 339 -11.01 4.33 20.76
C TYR A 339 -10.90 3.13 19.81
N ARG A 340 -9.89 2.30 20.04
CA ARG A 340 -9.65 1.04 19.31
C ARG A 340 -9.24 -0.07 20.28
N GLU A 341 -9.27 -1.31 19.84
CA GLU A 341 -8.65 -2.41 20.58
C GLU A 341 -7.13 -2.31 20.48
N ALA A 342 -6.44 -2.50 21.61
CA ALA A 342 -4.98 -2.51 21.64
C ALA A 342 -4.43 -3.75 20.96
N SER A 343 -3.34 -3.59 20.21
CA SER A 343 -2.69 -4.68 19.46
C SER A 343 -1.95 -5.68 20.34
N THR A 344 -1.92 -5.51 21.66
CA THR A 344 -1.11 -6.29 22.60
C THR A 344 -1.95 -7.06 23.59
N GLY A 345 -1.98 -8.39 23.49
CA GLY A 345 -2.27 -9.27 24.60
C GLY A 345 -3.58 -10.05 24.56
N SER A 346 -3.76 -10.94 25.54
CA SER A 346 -4.87 -11.89 25.64
C SER A 346 -6.13 -11.36 26.36
N ALA A 347 -6.16 -10.08 26.73
CA ALA A 347 -7.34 -9.39 27.26
C ALA A 347 -7.68 -8.24 26.31
N THR A 348 -8.98 -7.98 26.12
CA THR A 348 -9.43 -6.83 25.33
C THR A 348 -9.06 -5.55 26.08
N GLU A 349 -7.92 -4.97 25.74
CA GLU A 349 -7.50 -3.67 26.21
C GLU A 349 -7.84 -2.64 25.12
N TYR A 350 -8.14 -1.41 25.54
CA TYR A 350 -8.48 -0.34 24.63
C TYR A 350 -7.43 0.76 24.66
N GLU A 351 -7.24 1.39 23.53
CA GLU A 351 -6.47 2.61 23.39
C GLU A 351 -7.40 3.74 22.93
N TYR A 352 -7.26 4.88 23.57
CA TYR A 352 -8.08 6.06 23.36
C TYR A 352 -7.33 7.13 22.59
N ALA A 353 -7.99 7.73 21.63
CA ALA A 353 -7.38 8.70 20.73
C ALA A 353 -7.13 10.05 21.43
N VAL A 354 -5.88 10.48 21.40
CA VAL A 354 -5.47 11.85 21.71
C VAL A 354 -5.36 12.60 20.37
N MET A 355 -6.21 13.61 20.18
CA MET A 355 -6.38 14.33 18.93
C MET A 355 -6.11 15.82 19.09
N ASP A 356 -5.93 16.53 18.00
CA ASP A 356 -6.00 17.96 17.97
C ASP A 356 -7.47 18.46 17.88
N THR A 357 -7.66 19.77 17.87
CA THR A 357 -9.00 20.39 17.81
C THR A 357 -9.74 20.16 16.49
N THR A 358 -9.05 19.66 15.46
CA THR A 358 -9.62 19.33 14.14
C THR A 358 -10.02 17.85 14.03
N GLY A 359 -9.70 17.04 15.05
CA GLY A 359 -9.93 15.58 15.05
C GLY A 359 -8.81 14.76 14.40
N LYS A 360 -7.63 15.36 14.21
CA LYS A 360 -6.47 14.62 13.73
C LYS A 360 -5.75 13.92 14.90
N ILE A 361 -5.50 12.63 14.76
CA ILE A 361 -4.78 11.84 15.76
C ILE A 361 -3.37 12.40 15.97
N LYS A 362 -2.94 12.45 17.23
CA LYS A 362 -1.57 12.75 17.68
C LYS A 362 -0.91 11.54 18.32
N SER A 363 -1.65 10.84 19.15
CA SER A 363 -1.18 9.65 19.86
C SER A 363 -2.35 8.84 20.39
N TRP A 364 -2.05 7.71 21.00
CA TRP A 364 -2.99 6.83 21.66
C TRP A 364 -2.60 6.67 23.14
N SER A 365 -3.58 6.59 24.03
CA SER A 365 -3.38 6.35 25.47
C SER A 365 -4.20 5.15 25.91
N SER A 366 -3.68 4.37 26.85
CA SER A 366 -4.43 3.31 27.52
C SER A 366 -5.43 3.84 28.57
N ASP A 367 -5.38 5.12 28.90
CA ASP A 367 -6.28 5.76 29.87
C ASP A 367 -7.38 6.56 29.15
N GLU A 368 -8.65 6.21 29.39
CA GLU A 368 -9.80 6.92 28.82
C GLU A 368 -9.81 8.41 29.21
N SER A 369 -9.22 8.79 30.34
CA SER A 369 -9.17 10.19 30.79
C SER A 369 -8.30 11.09 29.91
N ASP A 370 -7.36 10.50 29.15
CA ASP A 370 -6.51 11.22 28.19
C ASP A 370 -7.19 11.42 26.82
N ALA A 371 -8.34 10.74 26.59
CA ALA A 371 -9.07 10.82 25.34
C ALA A 371 -9.48 12.25 25.02
N THR A 372 -9.19 12.71 23.79
CA THR A 372 -9.71 14.00 23.36
C THR A 372 -11.21 13.92 23.13
N VAL A 373 -11.95 14.80 23.80
CA VAL A 373 -13.39 14.96 23.61
C VAL A 373 -13.62 15.96 22.47
N LEU A 374 -14.22 15.50 21.38
CA LEU A 374 -14.66 16.35 20.27
C LEU A 374 -16.15 16.66 20.43
N THR A 375 -16.50 17.94 20.29
CA THR A 375 -17.87 18.42 20.38
C THR A 375 -18.43 18.76 19.00
N SER A 376 -19.62 18.24 18.68
CA SER A 376 -20.25 18.51 17.40
C SER A 376 -20.62 20.00 17.27
N PRO A 377 -20.26 20.65 16.15
CA PRO A 377 -20.68 22.02 15.87
C PRO A 377 -22.15 22.08 15.42
N ALA A 378 -22.69 23.29 15.22
CA ALA A 378 -24.05 23.50 14.73
C ALA A 378 -24.34 22.82 13.38
N SER A 379 -23.34 22.64 12.53
CA SER A 379 -23.44 21.87 11.29
C SER A 379 -23.61 20.36 11.52
N GLY A 380 -23.26 19.86 12.70
CA GLY A 380 -23.20 18.45 13.03
C GLY A 380 -21.96 17.72 12.47
N ASN A 381 -21.11 18.38 11.69
CA ASN A 381 -20.00 17.74 11.00
C ASN A 381 -18.73 17.72 11.85
N LEU A 382 -18.16 16.53 12.00
CA LEU A 382 -16.85 16.30 12.59
C LEU A 382 -16.00 15.46 11.61
N THR A 383 -14.69 15.57 11.70
CA THR A 383 -13.77 14.71 10.96
C THR A 383 -12.82 14.05 11.93
N MET A 384 -12.54 12.78 11.72
CA MET A 384 -11.48 12.05 12.42
C MET A 384 -10.48 11.54 11.39
N SER A 385 -9.21 11.83 11.58
CA SER A 385 -8.18 11.58 10.59
C SER A 385 -6.86 11.13 11.21
N GLY A 386 -5.99 10.56 10.38
CA GLY A 386 -4.74 10.00 10.84
C GLY A 386 -4.89 8.54 11.29
N LEU A 387 -5.76 7.78 10.64
CA LEU A 387 -6.18 6.43 11.01
C LEU A 387 -5.70 5.39 9.99
N ALA A 388 -5.32 4.20 10.45
CA ALA A 388 -5.01 3.07 9.59
C ALA A 388 -6.26 2.23 9.26
N ASN A 389 -6.07 1.24 8.41
CA ASN A 389 -6.98 0.11 8.27
C ASN A 389 -7.25 -0.54 9.64
N GLY A 390 -8.51 -0.76 9.99
CA GLY A 390 -8.86 -1.34 11.29
C GLY A 390 -10.26 -1.01 11.74
N THR A 391 -10.57 -1.46 12.96
CA THR A 391 -11.87 -1.21 13.62
C THR A 391 -11.68 -0.18 14.72
N TYR A 392 -12.56 0.79 14.73
CA TYR A 392 -12.62 1.90 15.69
C TYR A 392 -14.00 1.99 16.29
N TYR A 393 -14.09 2.56 17.47
CA TYR A 393 -15.32 2.74 18.19
C TYR A 393 -15.51 4.22 18.56
N LEU A 394 -16.63 4.79 18.12
CA LEU A 394 -17.03 6.15 18.43
C LEU A 394 -18.01 6.11 19.60
N LYS A 395 -17.61 6.61 20.76
CA LYS A 395 -18.43 6.66 21.98
C LYS A 395 -18.94 8.06 22.22
N GLU A 396 -20.24 8.23 22.32
CA GLU A 396 -20.85 9.48 22.79
C GLU A 396 -20.69 9.56 24.31
N LYS A 397 -19.95 10.55 24.79
CA LYS A 397 -19.76 10.82 26.23
C LYS A 397 -20.93 11.61 26.83
N GLU A 398 -21.47 12.53 26.05
CA GLU A 398 -22.56 13.38 26.43
C GLU A 398 -23.44 13.74 25.24
N ALA A 399 -24.73 13.52 25.35
CA ALA A 399 -25.72 13.97 24.39
C ALA A 399 -26.15 15.40 24.67
N PRO A 400 -26.53 16.20 23.68
CA PRO A 400 -27.04 17.55 23.88
C PRO A 400 -28.34 17.53 24.70
N GLN A 401 -28.59 18.61 25.45
CA GLN A 401 -29.79 18.73 26.28
C GLN A 401 -31.07 18.52 25.44
N GLY A 402 -31.95 17.64 25.93
CA GLY A 402 -33.19 17.29 25.25
C GLY A 402 -33.12 16.12 24.29
N TYR A 403 -31.96 15.50 24.18
CA TYR A 403 -31.72 14.31 23.34
C TYR A 403 -31.32 13.11 24.20
N ASN A 404 -31.66 11.91 23.72
CA ASN A 404 -31.24 10.68 24.36
C ASN A 404 -29.81 10.33 23.94
N PRO A 405 -28.92 9.93 24.88
CA PRO A 405 -27.59 9.47 24.56
C PRO A 405 -27.64 8.16 23.76
N LEU A 406 -26.58 7.88 23.00
CA LEU A 406 -26.39 6.58 22.37
C LEU A 406 -26.18 5.50 23.44
N GLU A 407 -26.88 4.39 23.32
CA GLU A 407 -26.75 3.26 24.27
C GLU A 407 -25.43 2.51 24.13
N ASN A 408 -24.90 2.43 22.89
CA ASN A 408 -23.69 1.71 22.57
C ASN A 408 -22.79 2.56 21.67
N PRO A 409 -21.47 2.36 21.70
CA PRO A 409 -20.57 2.95 20.74
C PRO A 409 -20.89 2.52 19.30
N ILE A 410 -20.58 3.37 18.34
CA ILE A 410 -20.69 3.05 16.93
C ILE A 410 -19.40 2.39 16.51
N GLU A 411 -19.50 1.17 15.99
CA GLU A 411 -18.38 0.47 15.36
C GLU A 411 -18.14 1.07 13.97
N ILE A 412 -16.90 1.43 13.68
CA ILE A 412 -16.46 2.00 12.40
C ILE A 412 -15.30 1.17 11.90
N ARG A 413 -15.43 0.66 10.69
CA ARG A 413 -14.37 -0.11 10.04
C ARG A 413 -13.82 0.67 8.86
N ILE A 414 -12.50 0.86 8.88
CA ILE A 414 -11.73 1.38 7.75
C ILE A 414 -11.10 0.18 7.05
N THR A 415 -11.42 -0.03 5.79
CA THR A 415 -10.79 -1.05 4.95
C THR A 415 -10.09 -0.35 3.81
N ALA A 416 -8.77 -0.28 3.91
CA ALA A 416 -7.96 0.31 2.86
C ALA A 416 -7.77 -0.67 1.71
N GLU A 417 -7.91 -0.20 0.49
CA GLU A 417 -7.81 -1.00 -0.73
C GLU A 417 -6.72 -0.44 -1.65
N SER A 418 -6.10 -1.32 -2.41
CA SER A 418 -5.35 -1.02 -3.64
C SER A 418 -3.97 -0.37 -3.56
N TRP A 419 -3.28 -0.35 -2.40
CA TRP A 419 -1.84 -0.01 -2.44
C TRP A 419 -0.95 -1.14 -3.01
N THR A 420 -1.47 -2.36 -3.10
CA THR A 420 -0.78 -3.50 -3.72
C THR A 420 -1.07 -3.64 -5.20
N THR A 421 -1.99 -2.85 -5.75
CA THR A 421 -2.38 -2.84 -7.15
C THR A 421 -2.19 -1.45 -7.74
N SER A 422 -2.05 -1.35 -9.04
CA SER A 422 -1.79 -0.11 -9.80
C SER A 422 -2.87 0.97 -9.76
N GLY A 423 -3.78 0.91 -8.79
CA GLY A 423 -4.85 1.89 -8.59
C GLY A 423 -4.45 3.05 -7.67
N THR A 424 -5.26 4.09 -7.63
CA THR A 424 -5.16 5.12 -6.60
C THR A 424 -5.62 4.51 -5.27
N PRO A 425 -4.80 4.49 -4.22
CA PRO A 425 -5.19 3.99 -2.92
C PRO A 425 -6.40 4.73 -2.37
N SER A 426 -7.34 3.98 -1.81
CA SER A 426 -8.55 4.52 -1.19
C SER A 426 -8.93 3.69 0.03
N ALA A 427 -9.72 4.27 0.91
CA ALA A 427 -10.31 3.57 2.04
C ALA A 427 -11.83 3.49 1.88
N LYS A 428 -12.37 2.33 2.19
CA LYS A 428 -13.78 2.07 2.35
C LYS A 428 -14.13 2.27 3.82
N ILE A 429 -15.18 3.02 4.11
CA ILE A 429 -15.66 3.25 5.48
C ILE A 429 -16.99 2.53 5.64
N GLU A 430 -17.06 1.64 6.59
CA GLU A 430 -18.26 0.93 7.01
C GLU A 430 -18.55 1.26 8.47
N TYR A 431 -19.82 1.31 8.88
CA TYR A 431 -20.17 1.55 10.28
C TYR A 431 -21.40 0.75 10.68
N LYS A 432 -21.53 0.53 12.00
CA LYS A 432 -22.66 -0.16 12.58
C LYS A 432 -23.21 0.68 13.75
N THR A 433 -24.46 1.11 13.61
CA THR A 433 -25.18 1.73 14.71
C THR A 433 -25.74 0.67 15.67
N SER A 434 -26.15 1.07 16.87
CA SER A 434 -26.70 0.15 17.89
C SER A 434 -27.96 -0.62 17.43
N THR A 435 -28.63 -0.16 16.38
CA THR A 435 -29.88 -0.75 15.86
C THR A 435 -29.68 -1.55 14.57
N ALA A 436 -28.48 -1.51 13.96
CA ALA A 436 -28.19 -2.21 12.72
C ALA A 436 -27.81 -3.67 12.99
N GLU A 437 -28.26 -4.60 12.11
CA GLU A 437 -27.86 -6.01 12.18
C GLU A 437 -26.42 -6.25 11.68
N GLY A 438 -25.89 -5.36 10.82
CA GLY A 438 -24.57 -5.47 10.20
C GLY A 438 -23.89 -4.13 10.00
N LEU A 439 -22.68 -4.17 9.42
CA LEU A 439 -21.96 -2.98 8.97
C LEU A 439 -22.56 -2.47 7.66
N GLU A 440 -22.76 -1.18 7.56
CA GLU A 440 -23.25 -0.47 6.39
C GLU A 440 -22.10 0.36 5.78
N GLU A 441 -21.94 0.31 4.45
CA GLU A 441 -20.95 1.11 3.77
C GLU A 441 -21.43 2.55 3.61
N THR A 442 -20.56 3.50 3.89
CA THR A 442 -20.83 4.91 3.61
C THR A 442 -20.66 5.20 2.10
N GLU A 443 -21.48 6.10 1.56
CA GLU A 443 -21.35 6.52 0.15
C GLU A 443 -20.17 7.48 -0.06
N ASP A 444 -19.89 8.35 0.93
CA ASP A 444 -18.92 9.46 0.85
C ASP A 444 -17.93 9.51 2.04
N GLY A 445 -17.81 8.42 2.81
CA GLY A 445 -16.98 8.37 4.01
C GLY A 445 -17.62 9.03 5.23
N THR A 446 -18.93 9.34 5.20
CA THR A 446 -19.64 9.96 6.31
C THR A 446 -20.46 8.97 7.13
N VAL A 447 -20.13 8.84 8.39
CA VAL A 447 -20.84 8.08 9.41
C VAL A 447 -21.99 8.92 9.94
N LYS A 448 -23.23 8.49 9.73
CA LYS A 448 -24.42 9.20 10.19
C LYS A 448 -24.79 8.78 11.60
N VAL A 449 -24.89 9.75 12.52
CA VAL A 449 -25.13 9.53 13.96
C VAL A 449 -26.36 10.32 14.40
N GLU A 450 -27.47 9.61 14.58
CA GLU A 450 -28.72 10.21 15.04
C GLU A 450 -28.80 10.23 16.58
N ASN A 451 -29.21 11.38 17.18
CA ASN A 451 -29.85 11.38 18.49
C ASN A 451 -31.34 11.63 18.34
N LYS A 452 -32.12 10.82 19.02
CA LYS A 452 -33.58 10.99 19.09
C LYS A 452 -33.95 12.01 20.18
N SER A 453 -34.81 12.94 19.83
CA SER A 453 -35.34 13.88 20.79
C SER A 453 -36.31 13.15 21.75
N GLY A 454 -36.27 13.51 23.00
CA GLY A 454 -37.14 12.99 24.05
C GLY A 454 -36.39 12.86 25.36
N THR A 455 -37.06 13.08 26.48
CA THR A 455 -36.51 12.74 27.78
C THR A 455 -36.79 11.28 28.07
N VAL A 456 -35.76 10.50 28.32
CA VAL A 456 -35.95 9.19 29.01
C VAL A 456 -36.45 9.50 30.38
N LEU A 457 -37.73 9.25 30.62
CA LEU A 457 -38.29 9.36 31.99
C LEU A 457 -37.61 8.31 32.87
N PRO A 458 -37.18 8.66 34.09
CA PRO A 458 -36.57 7.70 34.99
C PRO A 458 -37.46 6.48 35.13
N GLY A 459 -37.00 5.33 34.68
CA GLY A 459 -37.72 4.07 34.87
C GLY A 459 -37.66 3.66 36.34
N THR A 460 -38.77 3.23 36.89
CA THR A 460 -38.86 2.67 38.27
C THR A 460 -38.23 1.26 38.34
N GLY A 461 -37.73 0.72 37.22
CA GLY A 461 -37.19 -0.63 37.07
C GLY A 461 -35.65 -0.75 37.05
N GLY A 462 -34.88 0.27 37.39
CA GLY A 462 -33.41 0.22 37.43
C GLY A 462 -32.85 -0.54 38.66
N ILE A 463 -31.51 -0.55 38.76
CA ILE A 463 -30.76 -1.23 39.85
C ILE A 463 -31.34 -0.96 41.26
N GLY A 464 -31.95 0.22 41.50
CA GLY A 464 -32.60 0.57 42.72
C GLY A 464 -33.78 -0.35 43.09
N THR A 465 -34.59 -0.78 42.13
CA THR A 465 -35.70 -1.73 42.39
C THR A 465 -35.21 -3.11 42.76
N THR A 466 -34.11 -3.59 42.12
CA THR A 466 -33.50 -4.87 42.49
C THR A 466 -32.96 -4.82 43.93
N ILE A 467 -32.31 -3.71 44.32
CA ILE A 467 -31.85 -3.50 45.70
C ILE A 467 -33.03 -3.45 46.67
N PHE A 468 -34.13 -2.76 46.32
CA PHE A 468 -35.35 -2.74 47.16
C PHE A 468 -35.98 -4.13 47.33
N TYR A 469 -36.05 -4.94 46.29
CA TYR A 469 -36.54 -6.31 46.38
C TYR A 469 -35.63 -7.20 47.22
N VAL A 470 -34.32 -7.12 47.06
CA VAL A 470 -33.35 -7.91 47.82
C VAL A 470 -33.34 -7.49 49.29
N VAL A 471 -33.28 -6.19 49.59
CA VAL A 471 -33.30 -5.67 50.99
C VAL A 471 -34.66 -5.89 51.62
N GLY A 472 -35.76 -5.62 50.89
CA GLY A 472 -37.11 -5.81 51.38
C GLY A 472 -37.43 -7.28 51.67
N SER A 473 -37.03 -8.20 50.81
CA SER A 473 -37.22 -9.65 51.09
C SER A 473 -36.32 -10.12 52.22
N GLY A 474 -35.09 -9.62 52.35
CA GLY A 474 -34.21 -9.92 53.47
C GLY A 474 -34.78 -9.45 54.81
N LEU A 475 -35.37 -8.25 54.86
CA LEU A 475 -36.04 -7.73 56.07
C LEU A 475 -37.29 -8.55 56.42
N MET A 476 -38.08 -8.99 55.44
CA MET A 476 -39.25 -9.87 55.71
C MET A 476 -38.81 -11.22 56.29
N VAL A 477 -37.79 -11.84 55.76
CA VAL A 477 -37.24 -13.09 56.27
C VAL A 477 -36.75 -12.89 57.75
N ALA A 478 -36.01 -11.80 58.01
CA ALA A 478 -35.51 -11.48 59.32
C ALA A 478 -36.66 -11.25 60.33
N ALA A 479 -37.72 -10.54 59.91
CA ALA A 479 -38.91 -10.36 60.73
C ALA A 479 -39.63 -11.69 61.04
N ILE A 480 -39.78 -12.58 60.10
CA ILE A 480 -40.36 -13.92 60.28
C ILE A 480 -39.51 -14.74 61.26
N VAL A 481 -38.19 -14.73 61.12
CA VAL A 481 -37.29 -15.44 62.05
C VAL A 481 -37.39 -14.89 63.46
N LEU A 482 -37.43 -13.55 63.61
CA LEU A 482 -37.64 -12.91 64.94
C LEU A 482 -39.01 -13.26 65.61
N LEU A 483 -40.06 -13.29 64.80
CA LEU A 483 -41.39 -13.67 65.28
C LEU A 483 -41.46 -15.15 65.76
N VAL A 484 -40.85 -16.04 64.97
CA VAL A 484 -40.79 -17.48 65.30
C VAL A 484 -39.92 -17.71 66.55
N THR A 485 -38.79 -17.02 66.66
CA THR A 485 -37.90 -17.15 67.84
C THR A 485 -38.55 -16.57 69.09
N LYS A 486 -39.23 -15.41 68.96
CA LYS A 486 -39.98 -14.83 70.06
C LYS A 486 -41.12 -15.78 70.57
N LYS A 487 -41.88 -16.35 69.63
CA LYS A 487 -42.96 -17.29 69.96
C LYS A 487 -42.41 -18.61 70.54
N ARG A 488 -41.22 -19.04 70.20
CA ARG A 488 -40.56 -20.20 70.85
C ARG A 488 -40.03 -19.89 72.26
N MET A 489 -39.62 -18.63 72.51
CA MET A 489 -39.19 -18.22 73.86
C MET A 489 -40.33 -17.97 74.79
N GLU A 490 -41.55 -17.58 74.35
CA GLU A 490 -42.78 -17.38 75.16
C GLU A 490 -43.47 -18.72 75.49
N ASN A 491 -43.11 -19.81 74.77
CA ASN A 491 -43.68 -21.15 75.03
C ASN A 491 -42.72 -22.09 75.79
N LYS A 492 -41.67 -21.59 76.41
CA LYS A 492 -40.80 -22.21 77.39
C LYS A 492 -41.01 -21.57 78.71
#